data_97432f4cc20380cda3509562012b694a
#
_entry.id   97432f4cc20380cda3509562012b694a
#
_cell.length_a   1.000
_cell.length_b   1.000
_cell.length_c   1.000
_cell.angle_alpha   90.00
_cell.angle_beta   90.00
_cell.angle_gamma   90.00
#
_symmetry.space_group_name_H-M   'P 1'
#
loop_
_entity.id
_entity.type
_entity.pdbx_description
1 polymer ?
#
loop_
_entity_poly.entity_id
_entity_poly.type
_entity_poly.pdbx_seq_one_letter_code
_entity_poly.pdbx_strand_id
1 'polypeptide(L)'
;DSVLEIADRIQSENSVFMHVRRGDYLKSDFVDLSSTNYYKNALTYLKNNQSQTLHIYVISDEPDYCKTHFDFLNGLNVTYIAGNQDYEDLFLMSKCKYAIIANSSFSWWGAYLSKAYIVCAPKARLKSKEDRPYDVLYPKEWKIIS
;
A
#
# COMPACT_ATOMS: atom_id res chain seq x y z
N ASP A 1 -4.83 -12.12 -17.22
CA ASP A 1 -3.42 -11.86 -17.48
C ASP A 1 -2.53 -12.62 -16.51
N SER A 2 -1.37 -13.05 -16.99
CA SER A 2 -0.39 -13.68 -16.11
C SER A 2 0.25 -12.65 -15.17
N VAL A 3 0.83 -13.14 -14.08
CA VAL A 3 1.56 -12.28 -13.13
C VAL A 3 2.72 -11.56 -13.82
N LEU A 4 3.41 -12.24 -14.74
CA LEU A 4 4.52 -11.62 -15.46
C LEU A 4 4.06 -10.48 -16.38
N GLU A 5 2.92 -10.63 -17.03
CA GLU A 5 2.35 -9.57 -17.88
C GLU A 5 1.93 -8.36 -17.05
N ILE A 6 1.32 -8.60 -15.89
CA ILE A 6 0.95 -7.53 -14.95
C ILE A 6 2.20 -6.83 -14.43
N ALA A 7 3.23 -7.58 -14.07
CA ALA A 7 4.49 -7.01 -13.58
C ALA A 7 5.16 -6.11 -14.62
N ASP A 8 5.14 -6.52 -15.89
CA ASP A 8 5.71 -5.73 -16.98
C ASP A 8 4.96 -4.39 -17.14
N ARG A 9 3.63 -4.43 -17.06
CA ARG A 9 2.82 -3.20 -17.12
C ARG A 9 3.14 -2.28 -15.94
N ILE A 10 3.16 -2.83 -14.74
CA ILE A 10 3.47 -2.07 -13.53
C ILE A 10 4.82 -1.35 -13.67
N GLN A 11 5.83 -2.07 -14.14
CA GLN A 11 7.18 -1.53 -14.26
C GLN A 11 7.27 -0.42 -15.32
N SER A 12 6.44 -0.48 -16.36
CA SER A 12 6.44 0.52 -17.43
C SER A 12 5.62 1.76 -17.12
N GLU A 13 4.82 1.73 -16.07
CA GLU A 13 3.90 2.80 -15.70
C GLU A 13 4.40 3.60 -14.51
N ASN A 14 3.74 4.74 -14.24
CA ASN A 14 3.94 5.49 -13.01
C ASN A 14 3.09 4.87 -11.90
N SER A 15 3.52 3.70 -11.46
CA SER A 15 2.73 2.79 -10.62
C SER A 15 2.95 3.00 -9.12
N VAL A 16 1.88 2.87 -8.37
CA VAL A 16 1.93 2.80 -6.91
C VAL A 16 1.14 1.58 -6.46
N PHE A 17 1.68 0.80 -5.53
CA PHE A 17 0.85 -0.19 -4.87
C PHE A 17 0.28 0.40 -3.58
N MET A 18 -0.96 0.03 -3.30
CA MET A 18 -1.64 0.36 -2.05
C MET A 18 -2.05 -0.96 -1.41
N HIS A 19 -1.40 -1.32 -0.32
CA HIS A 19 -1.68 -2.57 0.39
C HIS A 19 -2.70 -2.32 1.51
N VAL A 20 -3.83 -3.03 1.46
CA VAL A 20 -4.91 -2.89 2.43
C VAL A 20 -5.14 -4.23 3.10
N ARG A 21 -4.80 -4.31 4.37
CA ARG A 21 -5.00 -5.50 5.20
C ARG A 21 -6.21 -5.31 6.10
N ARG A 22 -7.17 -6.23 6.04
CA ARG A 22 -8.35 -6.21 6.89
C ARG A 22 -8.51 -7.52 7.66
N GLY A 23 -8.93 -8.56 7.04
CA GLY A 23 -9.07 -9.93 7.53
C GLY A 23 -8.98 -10.08 9.05
N ASP A 24 -8.00 -10.82 9.49
CA ASP A 24 -7.72 -11.08 10.90
C ASP A 24 -7.28 -9.82 11.68
N TYR A 25 -6.85 -8.75 11.00
CA TYR A 25 -6.45 -7.48 11.64
C TYR A 25 -7.63 -6.80 12.35
N LEU A 26 -8.86 -7.03 11.89
CA LEU A 26 -10.06 -6.46 12.52
C LEU A 26 -10.28 -6.98 13.93
N LYS A 27 -9.75 -8.18 14.24
CA LYS A 27 -9.91 -8.86 15.54
C LYS A 27 -8.61 -8.91 16.34
N SER A 28 -7.57 -8.21 15.89
CA SER A 28 -6.25 -8.23 16.51
C SER A 28 -5.92 -6.88 17.15
N ASP A 29 -4.68 -6.75 17.67
CA ASP A 29 -4.15 -5.49 18.19
C ASP A 29 -3.71 -4.53 17.07
N PHE A 30 -3.72 -4.95 15.82
CA PHE A 30 -3.40 -4.07 14.71
C PHE A 30 -4.51 -3.05 14.48
N VAL A 31 -4.13 -1.81 14.21
CA VAL A 31 -5.10 -0.76 13.86
C VAL A 31 -5.71 -1.11 12.50
N ASP A 32 -7.03 -0.98 12.39
CA ASP A 32 -7.72 -1.08 11.10
C ASP A 32 -7.52 0.23 10.33
N LEU A 33 -6.47 0.27 9.52
CA LEU A 33 -6.14 1.46 8.73
C LEU A 33 -7.21 1.79 7.70
N SER A 34 -7.99 0.79 7.25
CA SER A 34 -9.03 1.00 6.24
C SER A 34 -10.18 1.86 6.74
N SER A 35 -10.35 1.99 8.06
CA SER A 35 -11.37 2.85 8.68
C SER A 35 -10.85 4.24 9.00
N THR A 36 -9.61 4.53 8.68
CA THR A 36 -8.96 5.82 8.94
C THR A 36 -8.76 6.59 7.64
N ASN A 37 -8.20 7.80 7.75
CA ASN A 37 -7.84 8.60 6.57
C ASN A 37 -6.42 8.33 6.07
N TYR A 38 -5.74 7.30 6.60
CA TYR A 38 -4.36 7.03 6.24
C TYR A 38 -4.15 6.87 4.74
N TYR A 39 -4.92 6.01 4.09
CA TYR A 39 -4.74 5.74 2.65
C TYR A 39 -5.03 6.97 1.80
N LYS A 40 -6.07 7.71 2.15
CA LYS A 40 -6.41 8.97 1.48
C LYS A 40 -5.27 9.98 1.63
N ASN A 41 -4.76 10.13 2.84
CA ASN A 41 -3.69 11.08 3.15
C ASN A 41 -2.38 10.70 2.46
N ALA A 42 -2.06 9.41 2.42
CA ALA A 42 -0.87 8.91 1.74
C ALA A 42 -0.95 9.18 0.23
N LEU A 43 -2.10 8.93 -0.38
CA LEU A 43 -2.30 9.19 -1.80
C LEU A 43 -2.18 10.70 -2.11
N THR A 44 -2.75 11.54 -1.25
CA THR A 44 -2.64 12.99 -1.38
C THR A 44 -1.17 13.42 -1.33
N TYR A 45 -0.41 12.86 -0.39
CA TYR A 45 1.02 13.14 -0.30
C TYR A 45 1.74 12.79 -1.60
N LEU A 46 1.48 11.61 -2.16
CA LEU A 46 2.10 11.20 -3.43
C LEU A 46 1.73 12.13 -4.57
N LYS A 47 0.46 12.50 -4.68
CA LYS A 47 0.00 13.42 -5.73
C LYS A 47 0.70 14.78 -5.64
N ASN A 48 1.00 15.23 -4.43
CA ASN A 48 1.64 16.52 -4.22
C ASN A 48 3.16 16.49 -4.41
N ASN A 49 3.76 15.31 -4.44
CA ASN A 49 5.21 15.15 -4.46
C ASN A 49 5.74 14.47 -5.73
N GLN A 50 4.90 14.33 -6.74
CA GLN A 50 5.30 13.90 -8.07
C GLN A 50 4.28 14.46 -9.06
N SER A 51 4.66 14.60 -10.33
CA SER A 51 3.87 15.37 -11.31
C SER A 51 3.10 14.50 -12.32
N GLN A 52 3.40 13.22 -12.41
CA GLN A 52 2.78 12.35 -13.41
C GLN A 52 1.53 11.68 -12.87
N THR A 53 0.61 11.31 -13.77
CA THR A 53 -0.59 10.57 -13.39
C THR A 53 -0.20 9.19 -12.85
N LEU A 54 -0.73 8.85 -11.68
CA LEU A 54 -0.47 7.56 -11.03
C LEU A 54 -1.44 6.50 -11.51
N HIS A 55 -0.95 5.27 -11.66
CA HIS A 55 -1.78 4.08 -11.76
C HIS A 55 -1.70 3.34 -10.43
N ILE A 56 -2.83 3.23 -9.74
CA ILE A 56 -2.89 2.66 -8.40
C ILE A 56 -3.26 1.18 -8.50
N TYR A 57 -2.40 0.33 -7.94
CA TYR A 57 -2.65 -1.11 -7.85
C TYR A 57 -2.99 -1.43 -6.40
N VAL A 58 -4.28 -1.69 -6.15
CA VAL A 58 -4.75 -2.04 -4.81
C VAL A 58 -4.56 -3.54 -4.61
N ILE A 59 -3.77 -3.91 -3.62
CA ILE A 59 -3.52 -5.29 -3.23
C ILE A 59 -4.12 -5.48 -1.85
N SER A 60 -5.15 -6.31 -1.75
CA SER A 60 -5.91 -6.47 -0.51
C SER A 60 -6.43 -7.89 -0.37
N ASP A 61 -6.58 -8.34 0.87
CA ASP A 61 -7.32 -9.56 1.20
C ASP A 61 -8.84 -9.36 1.07
N GLU A 62 -9.32 -8.11 0.96
CA GLU A 62 -10.74 -7.79 0.77
C GLU A 62 -10.90 -6.70 -0.28
N PRO A 63 -10.65 -7.00 -1.55
CA PRO A 63 -10.73 -5.97 -2.60
C PRO A 63 -12.13 -5.38 -2.78
N ASP A 64 -13.18 -6.16 -2.54
CA ASP A 64 -14.55 -5.65 -2.67
C ASP A 64 -14.87 -4.58 -1.63
N TYR A 65 -14.32 -4.71 -0.43
CA TYR A 65 -14.44 -3.66 0.59
C TYR A 65 -13.82 -2.35 0.09
N CYS A 66 -12.64 -2.44 -0.51
CA CYS A 66 -11.96 -1.26 -1.03
C CYS A 66 -12.76 -0.59 -2.14
N LYS A 67 -13.34 -1.38 -3.04
CA LYS A 67 -14.19 -0.85 -4.13
C LYS A 67 -15.40 -0.09 -3.59
N THR A 68 -15.97 -0.56 -2.49
CA THR A 68 -17.19 0.02 -1.92
C THR A 68 -16.91 1.23 -1.02
N HIS A 69 -15.81 1.20 -0.27
CA HIS A 69 -15.57 2.15 0.83
C HIS A 69 -14.50 3.20 0.55
N PHE A 70 -13.66 3.01 -0.48
CA PHE A 70 -12.59 3.97 -0.77
C PHE A 70 -13.03 4.95 -1.85
N ASP A 71 -13.96 5.83 -1.51
CA ASP A 71 -14.51 6.84 -2.44
C ASP A 71 -13.43 7.76 -2.99
N PHE A 72 -12.35 7.97 -2.26
CA PHE A 72 -11.24 8.80 -2.71
C PHE A 72 -10.51 8.23 -3.94
N LEU A 73 -10.76 6.96 -4.26
CA LEU A 73 -10.21 6.33 -5.47
C LEU A 73 -11.10 6.53 -6.70
N ASN A 74 -12.32 7.02 -6.53
CA ASN A 74 -13.27 7.21 -7.64
C ASN A 74 -12.71 8.19 -8.66
N GLY A 75 -12.82 7.84 -9.94
CA GLY A 75 -12.33 8.66 -11.03
C GLY A 75 -10.83 8.58 -11.29
N LEU A 76 -10.11 7.79 -10.50
CA LEU A 76 -8.68 7.57 -10.68
C LEU A 76 -8.41 6.29 -11.46
N ASN A 77 -7.18 6.16 -11.95
CA ASN A 77 -6.75 4.95 -12.65
C ASN A 77 -6.36 3.88 -11.62
N VAL A 78 -7.25 2.93 -11.37
CA VAL A 78 -7.11 1.94 -10.31
C VAL A 78 -7.31 0.53 -10.86
N THR A 79 -6.42 -0.38 -10.49
CA THR A 79 -6.53 -1.81 -10.76
C THR A 79 -6.49 -2.55 -9.43
N TYR A 80 -7.45 -3.45 -9.22
CA TYR A 80 -7.50 -4.29 -8.02
C TYR A 80 -6.86 -5.63 -8.33
N ILE A 81 -5.88 -6.01 -7.53
CA ILE A 81 -5.16 -7.28 -7.65
C ILE A 81 -5.77 -8.27 -6.66
N ALA A 82 -6.15 -9.45 -7.15
CA ALA A 82 -6.75 -10.48 -6.33
C ALA A 82 -6.46 -11.87 -6.90
N GLY A 83 -6.57 -12.89 -6.06
CA GLY A 83 -6.47 -14.28 -6.48
C GLY A 83 -5.05 -14.81 -6.66
N ASN A 84 -4.04 -14.04 -6.28
CA ASN A 84 -2.64 -14.46 -6.37
C ASN A 84 -2.17 -15.12 -5.08
N GLN A 85 -1.05 -15.85 -5.18
CA GLN A 85 -0.30 -16.29 -4.00
C GLN A 85 0.45 -15.10 -3.40
N ASP A 86 0.82 -15.21 -2.11
CA ASP A 86 1.53 -14.12 -1.42
C ASP A 86 2.84 -13.74 -2.13
N TYR A 87 3.61 -14.72 -2.60
CA TYR A 87 4.88 -14.43 -3.28
C TYR A 87 4.66 -13.73 -4.63
N GLU A 88 3.52 -13.98 -5.28
CA GLU A 88 3.17 -13.29 -6.52
C GLU A 88 2.83 -11.82 -6.25
N ASP A 89 2.05 -11.56 -5.20
CA ASP A 89 1.74 -10.18 -4.78
C ASP A 89 3.01 -9.43 -4.39
N LEU A 90 3.90 -10.08 -3.66
CA LEU A 90 5.17 -9.49 -3.27
C LEU A 90 6.02 -9.12 -4.50
N PHE A 91 6.03 -10.00 -5.49
CA PHE A 91 6.72 -9.75 -6.75
C PHE A 91 6.13 -8.53 -7.48
N LEU A 92 4.81 -8.42 -7.54
CA LEU A 92 4.15 -7.27 -8.16
C LEU A 92 4.47 -5.97 -7.42
N MET A 93 4.44 -6.00 -6.09
CA MET A 93 4.83 -4.85 -5.27
C MET A 93 6.24 -4.38 -5.58
N SER A 94 7.16 -5.32 -5.78
CA SER A 94 8.57 -5.02 -6.03
C SER A 94 8.81 -4.26 -7.33
N LYS A 95 7.84 -4.21 -8.23
CA LYS A 95 7.93 -3.53 -9.52
C LYS A 95 7.36 -2.12 -9.50
N CYS A 96 6.67 -1.74 -8.43
CA CYS A 96 6.05 -0.41 -8.34
C CYS A 96 7.06 0.69 -8.05
N LYS A 97 6.80 1.87 -8.57
CA LYS A 97 7.65 3.06 -8.37
C LYS A 97 7.35 3.81 -7.07
N TYR A 98 6.16 3.61 -6.54
CA TYR A 98 5.71 4.22 -5.28
C TYR A 98 4.99 3.17 -4.46
N ALA A 99 4.95 3.36 -3.14
CA ALA A 99 4.33 2.41 -2.24
C ALA A 99 3.54 3.11 -1.14
N ILE A 100 2.35 2.58 -0.87
CA ILE A 100 1.56 2.94 0.30
C ILE A 100 1.35 1.63 1.06
N ILE A 101 2.09 1.44 2.14
CA ILE A 101 2.10 0.16 2.86
C ILE A 101 1.06 0.13 3.98
N ALA A 102 0.63 -1.08 4.31
CA ALA A 102 -0.15 -1.34 5.51
C ALA A 102 0.78 -1.50 6.73
N ASN A 103 0.18 -1.68 7.89
CA ASN A 103 0.91 -1.98 9.12
C ASN A 103 1.23 -3.49 9.20
N SER A 104 1.86 -4.00 8.16
CA SER A 104 2.23 -5.42 8.04
C SER A 104 3.66 -5.58 7.55
N SER A 105 4.33 -6.64 8.01
CA SER A 105 5.67 -6.97 7.54
C SER A 105 5.67 -7.32 6.05
N PHE A 106 4.57 -7.87 5.55
CA PHE A 106 4.44 -8.26 4.15
C PHE A 106 4.62 -7.05 3.21
N SER A 107 3.84 -5.99 3.41
CA SER A 107 3.98 -4.81 2.56
C SER A 107 5.24 -4.01 2.86
N TRP A 108 5.79 -4.12 4.09
CA TRP A 108 7.10 -3.55 4.40
C TRP A 108 8.17 -4.11 3.46
N TRP A 109 8.19 -5.44 3.32
CA TRP A 109 9.14 -6.10 2.42
C TRP A 109 8.87 -5.76 0.97
N GLY A 110 7.60 -5.67 0.57
CA GLY A 110 7.24 -5.25 -0.79
C GLY A 110 7.82 -3.88 -1.14
N ALA A 111 7.68 -2.93 -0.23
CA ALA A 111 8.23 -1.59 -0.41
C ALA A 111 9.76 -1.59 -0.42
N TYR A 112 10.37 -2.32 0.51
CA TYR A 112 11.83 -2.39 0.59
C TYR A 112 12.44 -2.96 -0.69
N LEU A 113 11.86 -4.04 -1.20
CA LEU A 113 12.34 -4.70 -2.42
C LEU A 113 12.09 -3.87 -3.67
N SER A 114 11.06 -3.03 -3.67
CA SER A 114 10.71 -2.20 -4.83
C SER A 114 11.72 -1.08 -5.09
N LYS A 115 12.43 -0.66 -4.07
CA LYS A 115 13.29 0.54 -4.13
C LYS A 115 12.51 1.75 -4.64
N ALA A 116 11.25 1.85 -4.22
CA ALA A 116 10.34 2.90 -4.67
C ALA A 116 10.91 4.30 -4.40
N TYR A 117 10.57 5.24 -5.24
CA TYR A 117 11.01 6.63 -5.08
C TYR A 117 10.45 7.27 -3.82
N ILE A 118 9.19 6.95 -3.48
CA ILE A 118 8.54 7.41 -2.25
C ILE A 118 7.77 6.23 -1.67
N VAL A 119 7.99 5.97 -0.38
CA VAL A 119 7.23 4.98 0.38
C VAL A 119 6.48 5.71 1.48
N CYS A 120 5.16 5.54 1.53
CA CYS A 120 4.31 6.03 2.61
C CYS A 120 4.05 4.90 3.60
N ALA A 121 4.31 5.15 4.87
CA ALA A 121 4.13 4.16 5.93
C ALA A 121 3.22 4.73 7.02
N PRO A 122 2.38 3.88 7.66
CA PRO A 122 1.42 4.36 8.65
C PRO A 122 2.10 4.68 9.97
N LYS A 123 1.70 5.81 10.56
CA LYS A 123 2.11 6.16 11.91
C LYS A 123 1.45 5.24 12.92
N ALA A 124 0.15 4.98 12.76
CA ALA A 124 -0.61 4.10 13.64
C ALA A 124 -0.44 2.65 13.20
N ARG A 125 0.04 1.78 14.10
CA ARG A 125 0.27 0.37 13.80
C ARG A 125 -0.54 -0.54 14.72
N LEU A 126 -0.37 -0.40 16.03
CA LEU A 126 -1.04 -1.21 17.03
C LEU A 126 -2.01 -0.37 17.83
N LYS A 127 -3.11 -0.99 18.26
CA LYS A 127 -4.10 -0.34 19.14
C LYS A 127 -3.54 -0.07 20.52
N SER A 128 -2.64 -0.95 20.99
CA SER A 128 -1.97 -0.76 22.27
C SER A 128 -0.88 0.31 22.14
N LYS A 129 -0.52 0.94 23.27
CA LYS A 129 0.51 1.97 23.31
C LYS A 129 1.93 1.39 23.41
N GLU A 130 2.07 0.07 23.32
CA GLU A 130 3.36 -0.61 23.44
C GLU A 130 4.07 -0.78 22.10
N ASP A 131 3.60 -0.11 21.07
CA ASP A 131 4.20 -0.18 19.76
C ASP A 131 5.62 0.41 19.79
N ARG A 132 6.47 -0.18 18.98
CA ARG A 132 7.86 0.32 18.83
C ARG A 132 7.83 1.66 18.08
N PRO A 133 8.77 2.56 18.39
CA PRO A 133 8.88 3.79 17.60
C PRO A 133 9.07 3.47 16.12
N TYR A 134 8.33 4.16 15.27
CA TYR A 134 8.36 3.92 13.83
C TYR A 134 9.73 4.24 13.21
N ASP A 135 10.54 5.11 13.82
CA ASP A 135 11.89 5.41 13.36
C ASP A 135 12.85 4.22 13.50
N VAL A 136 12.50 3.23 14.34
CA VAL A 136 13.23 1.97 14.44
C VAL A 136 12.76 0.96 13.39
N LEU A 137 11.49 1.07 12.96
CA LEU A 137 10.85 0.11 12.08
C LEU A 137 10.99 0.45 10.60
N TYR A 138 11.05 1.74 10.28
CA TYR A 138 11.05 2.22 8.90
C TYR A 138 12.36 2.90 8.53
N PRO A 139 12.86 2.69 7.32
CA PRO A 139 13.96 3.48 6.80
C PRO A 139 13.67 4.98 6.91
N LYS A 140 14.71 5.79 7.13
CA LYS A 140 14.57 7.24 7.38
C LYS A 140 13.90 7.98 6.22
N GLU A 141 14.13 7.53 5.00
CA GLU A 141 13.60 8.17 3.78
C GLU A 141 12.13 7.88 3.54
N TRP A 142 11.55 6.91 4.27
CA TRP A 142 10.12 6.62 4.14
C TRP A 142 9.30 7.71 4.82
N LYS A 143 8.17 8.07 4.20
CA LYS A 143 7.30 9.12 4.73
C LYS A 143 6.25 8.52 5.66
N ILE A 144 6.25 8.98 6.90
CA ILE A 144 5.25 8.56 7.90
C ILE A 144 3.99 9.41 7.73
N ILE A 145 2.86 8.75 7.57
CA ILE A 145 1.56 9.38 7.32
C ILE A 145 0.59 9.05 8.46
N SER A 146 -0.09 10.07 8.94
CA SER A 146 -1.12 9.93 9.97
C SER A 146 -2.45 9.43 9.41
#